data_ebc67370e8907a079533e8602db07133
#
_entry.id   ebc67370e8907a079533e8602db07133
#
_cell.length_a   1.000
_cell.length_b   1.000
_cell.length_c   1.000
_cell.angle_alpha   90.00
_cell.angle_beta   90.00
_cell.angle_gamma   90.00
#
_symmetry.space_group_name_H-M   'P 1'
#
loop_
_entity.id
_entity.type
_entity.pdbx_description
1 polymer ?
#
loop_
_entity_poly.entity_id
_entity_poly.type
_entity_poly.pdbx_seq_one_letter_code
_entity_poly.pdbx_strand_id
1 'polypeptide(L)'
;MDINKPLNRRKALKIMGLGALGTCIPQLPAIAKDRKEKKDEKIKRMIFYFSATGNSLYVSRQLAGDNGVLLSIPQEIHNENPVYEAEEIGIVCPVYCFLPPAIVQDFIARSTFKADYFFTIGTFGAHTTVFPEYENNFAKEHGIKMNYISAVQMVDTYLPYFDVARELADP
;
A
#
# COMPACT_ATOMS: atom_id res chain seq x y z
N MET A 1 15.61 -36.71 3.85
CA MET A 1 15.19 -35.86 2.72
C MET A 1 14.95 -34.46 3.28
N ASP A 2 15.87 -33.56 3.00
CA ASP A 2 16.00 -32.26 3.72
C ASP A 2 15.00 -31.24 3.16
N ILE A 3 14.00 -30.85 3.94
CA ILE A 3 12.81 -30.08 3.53
C ILE A 3 13.10 -28.56 3.47
N ASN A 4 14.33 -28.12 3.80
CA ASN A 4 14.69 -26.71 3.97
C ASN A 4 15.57 -26.10 2.87
N LYS A 5 15.62 -26.68 1.65
CA LYS A 5 16.34 -26.05 0.53
C LYS A 5 15.41 -25.18 -0.32
N PRO A 6 15.72 -23.88 -0.52
CA PRO A 6 14.88 -23.02 -1.37
C PRO A 6 14.88 -23.53 -2.81
N LEU A 7 13.69 -23.66 -3.38
CA LEU A 7 13.49 -24.08 -4.77
C LEU A 7 14.07 -23.01 -5.72
N ASN A 8 15.07 -23.39 -6.52
CA ASN A 8 15.64 -22.51 -7.53
C ASN A 8 14.65 -22.33 -8.69
N ARG A 9 14.43 -21.06 -9.15
CA ARG A 9 13.49 -20.68 -10.23
C ARG A 9 13.60 -21.54 -11.49
N ARG A 10 14.79 -22.04 -11.84
CA ARG A 10 15.00 -22.94 -12.97
C ARG A 10 14.43 -24.34 -12.76
N LYS A 11 14.26 -24.81 -11.52
CA LYS A 11 13.63 -26.11 -11.22
C LYS A 11 12.10 -26.02 -11.26
N ALA A 12 11.51 -24.89 -10.87
CA ALA A 12 10.06 -24.68 -10.94
C ALA A 12 9.55 -24.70 -12.40
N LEU A 13 10.30 -24.10 -13.34
CA LEU A 13 9.95 -24.08 -14.76
C LEU A 13 10.04 -25.47 -15.44
N LYS A 14 10.88 -26.38 -14.95
CA LYS A 14 10.97 -27.74 -15.50
C LYS A 14 9.83 -28.65 -15.05
N ILE A 15 9.17 -28.37 -13.96
CA ILE A 15 8.03 -29.15 -13.45
C ILE A 15 6.74 -28.80 -14.23
N MET A 16 6.64 -27.60 -14.80
CA MET A 16 5.48 -27.17 -15.62
C MET A 16 5.54 -27.65 -17.09
N GLY A 17 6.64 -28.20 -17.54
CA GLY A 17 6.87 -28.56 -18.95
C GLY A 17 6.61 -30.04 -19.35
N LEU A 18 6.14 -30.91 -18.45
CA LEU A 18 5.98 -32.35 -18.71
C LEU A 18 4.53 -32.81 -18.56
N GLY A 19 3.57 -32.09 -19.11
CA GLY A 19 2.16 -32.44 -19.03
C GLY A 19 1.43 -32.45 -20.37
N ALA A 20 2.05 -32.98 -21.42
CA ALA A 20 1.38 -33.15 -22.71
C ALA A 20 1.66 -34.52 -23.30
N LEU A 21 1.12 -35.58 -22.72
CA LEU A 21 0.84 -36.84 -23.41
C LEU A 21 -0.39 -37.47 -22.75
N GLY A 22 -1.39 -37.70 -23.59
CA GLY A 22 -2.73 -38.11 -23.16
C GLY A 22 -2.73 -39.49 -22.52
N THR A 23 -3.42 -39.60 -21.43
CA THR A 23 -4.00 -40.83 -20.92
C THR A 23 -5.39 -40.55 -20.40
N CYS A 24 -6.37 -41.35 -20.82
CA CYS A 24 -7.74 -41.36 -20.39
C CYS A 24 -7.84 -41.41 -18.86
N ILE A 25 -8.31 -40.34 -18.25
CA ILE A 25 -8.69 -40.31 -16.84
C ILE A 25 -10.21 -40.54 -16.78
N PRO A 26 -10.68 -41.55 -16.00
CA PRO A 26 -12.11 -41.73 -15.81
C PRO A 26 -12.74 -40.47 -15.16
N GLN A 27 -13.88 -40.08 -15.71
CA GLN A 27 -14.65 -38.94 -15.19
C GLN A 27 -14.97 -39.13 -13.70
N LEU A 28 -14.30 -38.37 -12.85
CA LEU A 28 -14.76 -38.15 -11.49
C LEU A 28 -16.03 -37.29 -11.53
N PRO A 29 -17.07 -37.63 -10.74
CA PRO A 29 -18.30 -36.87 -10.71
C PRO A 29 -18.00 -35.43 -10.30
N ALA A 30 -18.58 -34.53 -11.07
CA ALA A 30 -18.51 -33.08 -10.83
C ALA A 30 -18.92 -32.76 -9.38
N ILE A 31 -17.96 -32.41 -8.56
CA ILE A 31 -18.23 -31.67 -7.31
C ILE A 31 -18.47 -30.21 -7.71
N ALA A 32 -19.58 -29.99 -8.38
CA ALA A 32 -20.21 -28.70 -8.49
C ALA A 32 -21.04 -28.51 -7.24
N LYS A 33 -20.42 -28.15 -6.12
CA LYS A 33 -21.17 -27.73 -4.94
C LYS A 33 -20.46 -26.55 -4.27
N ASP A 34 -21.25 -25.49 -4.17
CA ASP A 34 -21.06 -24.33 -3.33
C ASP A 34 -19.83 -23.46 -3.65
N ARG A 35 -19.78 -22.93 -4.87
CA ARG A 35 -19.44 -21.52 -4.99
C ARG A 35 -20.65 -20.73 -4.46
N LYS A 36 -20.79 -20.62 -3.13
CA LYS A 36 -21.51 -19.51 -2.54
C LYS A 36 -20.91 -18.26 -3.20
N GLU A 37 -21.75 -17.54 -3.93
CA GLU A 37 -21.48 -16.17 -4.31
C GLU A 37 -20.97 -15.50 -3.04
N LYS A 38 -19.66 -15.23 -2.97
CA LYS A 38 -19.16 -14.29 -2.01
C LYS A 38 -19.82 -12.99 -2.44
N LYS A 39 -20.90 -12.62 -1.71
CA LYS A 39 -21.43 -11.28 -1.67
C LYS A 39 -20.21 -10.38 -1.67
N ASP A 40 -20.07 -9.48 -2.62
CA ASP A 40 -18.95 -8.54 -2.72
C ASP A 40 -18.89 -7.80 -1.38
N GLU A 41 -18.05 -8.31 -0.49
CA GLU A 41 -17.86 -7.71 0.82
C GLU A 41 -16.96 -6.49 0.57
N LYS A 42 -17.55 -5.31 0.66
CA LYS A 42 -16.86 -4.03 0.45
C LYS A 42 -15.59 -4.04 1.30
N ILE A 43 -14.44 -3.71 0.72
CA ILE A 43 -13.18 -3.61 1.45
C ILE A 43 -13.38 -2.57 2.55
N LYS A 44 -13.15 -2.96 3.80
CA LYS A 44 -13.37 -2.09 4.94
C LYS A 44 -12.34 -0.96 4.98
N ARG A 45 -11.05 -1.29 4.84
CA ARG A 45 -9.96 -0.32 4.90
C ARG A 45 -8.89 -0.62 3.87
N MET A 46 -8.47 0.41 3.11
CA MET A 46 -7.42 0.34 2.13
C MET A 46 -6.39 1.45 2.41
N ILE A 47 -5.13 1.07 2.58
CA ILE A 47 -4.05 2.00 2.89
C ILE A 47 -3.05 1.98 1.74
N PHE A 48 -2.85 3.12 1.12
CA PHE A 48 -1.78 3.35 0.15
C PHE A 48 -0.59 3.97 0.86
N TYR A 49 0.61 3.50 0.52
CA TYR A 49 1.80 4.06 1.12
C TYR A 49 2.92 4.29 0.12
N PHE A 50 3.69 5.34 0.38
CA PHE A 50 5.02 5.53 -0.14
C PHE A 50 6.01 5.58 1.03
N SER A 51 7.10 4.82 0.97
CA SER A 51 8.10 4.79 2.04
C SER A 51 9.47 4.48 1.47
N ALA A 52 10.42 5.40 1.64
CA ALA A 52 11.81 5.21 1.23
C ALA A 52 12.62 4.44 2.28
N THR A 53 12.45 4.77 3.56
CA THR A 53 13.28 4.26 4.67
C THR A 53 12.53 3.41 5.69
N GLY A 54 11.22 3.20 5.51
CA GLY A 54 10.41 2.32 6.34
C GLY A 54 9.44 3.02 7.28
N ASN A 55 9.62 4.30 7.63
CA ASN A 55 8.76 5.02 8.57
C ASN A 55 7.29 5.02 8.15
N SER A 56 6.98 5.48 6.94
CA SER A 56 5.61 5.49 6.44
C SER A 56 5.03 4.07 6.31
N LEU A 57 5.84 3.08 5.91
CA LEU A 57 5.41 1.68 5.87
C LEU A 57 5.05 1.16 7.26
N TYR A 58 5.82 1.51 8.28
CA TYR A 58 5.52 1.13 9.67
C TYR A 58 4.17 1.70 10.10
N VAL A 59 3.94 3.00 9.93
CA VAL A 59 2.67 3.65 10.24
C VAL A 59 1.52 3.03 9.46
N SER A 60 1.72 2.75 8.17
CA SER A 60 0.70 2.14 7.31
C SER A 60 0.27 0.75 7.78
N ARG A 61 1.21 -0.06 8.24
CA ARG A 61 0.93 -1.39 8.81
C ARG A 61 0.09 -1.28 10.10
N GLN A 62 0.40 -0.32 10.95
CA GLN A 62 -0.38 -0.09 12.18
C GLN A 62 -1.81 0.34 11.85
N LEU A 63 -1.99 1.22 10.85
CA LEU A 63 -3.30 1.68 10.42
C LEU A 63 -4.11 0.61 9.69
N ALA A 64 -3.49 -0.20 8.86
CA ALA A 64 -4.16 -1.29 8.15
C ALA A 64 -4.65 -2.37 9.12
N GLY A 65 -3.90 -2.65 10.19
CA GLY A 65 -4.20 -3.74 11.12
C GLY A 65 -4.24 -5.09 10.41
N ASP A 66 -4.93 -6.07 11.00
CA ASP A 66 -4.97 -7.45 10.49
C ASP A 66 -5.88 -7.61 9.26
N ASN A 67 -6.85 -6.73 9.07
CA ASN A 67 -7.91 -6.87 8.05
C ASN A 67 -7.87 -5.78 6.96
N GLY A 68 -6.95 -4.83 7.04
CA GLY A 68 -6.79 -3.78 6.04
C GLY A 68 -5.97 -4.25 4.83
N VAL A 69 -6.29 -3.72 3.67
CA VAL A 69 -5.50 -3.90 2.44
C VAL A 69 -4.40 -2.86 2.40
N LEU A 70 -3.16 -3.29 2.24
CA LEU A 70 -1.98 -2.42 2.18
C LEU A 70 -1.37 -2.44 0.78
N LEU A 71 -1.34 -1.28 0.11
CA LEU A 71 -0.91 -1.12 -1.28
C LEU A 71 0.25 -0.14 -1.39
N SER A 72 1.27 -0.52 -2.17
CA SER A 72 2.45 0.31 -2.40
C SER A 72 2.22 1.26 -3.58
N ILE A 73 2.25 2.58 -3.34
CA ILE A 73 2.08 3.60 -4.39
C ILE A 73 3.03 3.39 -5.57
N PRO A 74 4.33 3.09 -5.40
CA PRO A 74 5.23 2.77 -6.52
C PRO A 74 4.80 1.58 -7.38
N GLN A 75 4.00 0.66 -6.86
CA GLN A 75 3.45 -0.46 -7.63
C GLN A 75 2.15 -0.07 -8.33
N GLU A 76 1.29 0.67 -7.65
CA GLU A 76 -0.03 1.08 -8.14
C GLU A 76 0.04 2.19 -9.20
N ILE A 77 1.07 3.03 -9.21
CA ILE A 77 1.19 4.15 -10.15
C ILE A 77 1.29 3.73 -11.62
N HIS A 78 1.59 2.47 -11.88
CA HIS A 78 1.66 1.91 -13.24
C HIS A 78 0.28 1.50 -13.79
N ASN A 79 -0.75 1.47 -12.94
CA ASN A 79 -2.10 1.17 -13.39
C ASN A 79 -2.68 2.36 -14.16
N GLU A 80 -3.35 2.08 -15.28
CA GLU A 80 -4.01 3.12 -16.08
C GLU A 80 -5.37 3.45 -15.48
N ASN A 81 -5.57 4.72 -15.07
CA ASN A 81 -6.84 5.25 -14.52
C ASN A 81 -7.48 4.34 -13.46
N PRO A 82 -6.77 4.01 -12.38
CA PRO A 82 -7.25 3.05 -11.41
C PRO A 82 -8.42 3.63 -10.61
N VAL A 83 -9.37 2.75 -10.28
CA VAL A 83 -10.51 3.06 -9.41
C VAL A 83 -10.39 2.20 -8.16
N TYR A 84 -10.33 2.85 -7.02
CA TYR A 84 -10.23 2.19 -5.71
C TYR A 84 -11.49 2.46 -4.90
N GLU A 85 -12.07 1.38 -4.35
CA GLU A 85 -13.32 1.46 -3.58
C GLU A 85 -13.17 0.73 -2.25
N ALA A 86 -13.42 1.44 -1.15
CA ALA A 86 -13.40 0.91 0.21
C ALA A 86 -14.29 1.79 1.12
N GLU A 87 -14.59 1.32 2.34
CA GLU A 87 -15.25 2.18 3.32
C GLU A 87 -14.30 3.29 3.79
N GLU A 88 -13.04 2.92 4.06
CA GLU A 88 -11.99 3.84 4.48
C GLU A 88 -10.79 3.75 3.54
N ILE A 89 -10.33 4.88 3.02
CA ILE A 89 -9.10 4.96 2.24
C ILE A 89 -8.13 5.90 2.95
N GLY A 90 -6.91 5.43 3.16
CA GLY A 90 -5.82 6.20 3.74
C GLY A 90 -4.62 6.31 2.83
N ILE A 91 -3.96 7.48 2.83
CA ILE A 91 -2.65 7.68 2.20
C ILE A 91 -1.63 7.96 3.29
N VAL A 92 -0.51 7.26 3.25
CA VAL A 92 0.59 7.45 4.20
C VAL A 92 1.89 7.67 3.42
N CYS A 93 2.51 8.82 3.64
CA CYS A 93 3.73 9.19 2.93
C CYS A 93 4.68 10.02 3.81
N PRO A 94 5.98 10.07 3.48
CA PRO A 94 6.88 11.02 4.13
C PRO A 94 6.57 12.46 3.70
N VAL A 95 6.92 13.39 4.56
CA VAL A 95 6.86 14.83 4.26
C VAL A 95 8.26 15.27 3.85
N TYR A 96 8.45 15.60 2.58
CA TYR A 96 9.70 16.12 2.04
C TYR A 96 9.58 17.61 1.73
N CYS A 97 10.41 18.43 2.37
CA CYS A 97 10.33 19.89 2.22
C CYS A 97 8.90 20.42 2.40
N PHE A 98 8.22 19.94 3.44
CA PHE A 98 6.84 20.28 3.84
C PHE A 98 5.72 19.74 2.94
N LEU A 99 6.03 19.00 1.88
CA LEU A 99 5.07 18.49 0.90
C LEU A 99 5.11 16.96 0.79
N PRO A 100 4.05 16.32 0.30
CA PRO A 100 4.11 14.93 -0.10
C PRO A 100 5.05 14.75 -1.30
N PRO A 101 5.71 13.63 -1.45
CA PRO A 101 6.56 13.34 -2.62
C PRO A 101 5.76 13.40 -3.92
N ALA A 102 6.41 13.83 -5.02
CA ALA A 102 5.76 13.97 -6.33
C ALA A 102 5.04 12.70 -6.79
N ILE A 103 5.63 11.51 -6.54
CA ILE A 103 5.00 10.23 -6.88
C ILE A 103 3.66 10.02 -6.17
N VAL A 104 3.49 10.55 -4.95
CA VAL A 104 2.23 10.49 -4.20
C VAL A 104 1.21 11.44 -4.80
N GLN A 105 1.64 12.64 -5.16
CA GLN A 105 0.80 13.63 -5.83
C GLN A 105 0.31 13.10 -7.19
N ASP A 106 1.22 12.55 -8.00
CA ASP A 106 0.89 11.95 -9.30
C ASP A 106 -0.09 10.78 -9.16
N PHE A 107 0.09 9.94 -8.14
CA PHE A 107 -0.82 8.83 -7.84
C PHE A 107 -2.22 9.33 -7.49
N ILE A 108 -2.34 10.34 -6.63
CA ILE A 108 -3.63 10.93 -6.25
C ILE A 108 -4.31 11.56 -7.47
N ALA A 109 -3.57 12.33 -8.26
CA ALA A 109 -4.10 13.03 -9.43
C ALA A 109 -4.64 12.10 -10.53
N ARG A 110 -4.10 10.87 -10.63
CA ARG A 110 -4.47 9.88 -11.67
C ARG A 110 -5.50 8.86 -11.21
N SER A 111 -5.75 8.79 -9.92
CA SER A 111 -6.60 7.76 -9.31
C SER A 111 -8.00 8.29 -9.04
N THR A 112 -8.99 7.42 -9.13
CA THR A 112 -10.35 7.69 -8.67
C THR A 112 -10.58 6.94 -7.36
N PHE A 113 -10.98 7.67 -6.32
CA PHE A 113 -11.24 7.08 -5.01
C PHE A 113 -12.72 7.17 -4.66
N LYS A 114 -13.30 6.06 -4.24
CA LYS A 114 -14.65 5.93 -3.72
C LYS A 114 -14.59 5.46 -2.28
N ALA A 115 -14.69 6.39 -1.34
CA ALA A 115 -14.61 6.10 0.08
C ALA A 115 -15.65 6.90 0.87
N ASP A 116 -16.13 6.31 1.95
CA ASP A 116 -16.97 7.00 2.92
C ASP A 116 -16.10 7.88 3.85
N TYR A 117 -14.86 7.44 4.09
CA TYR A 117 -13.87 8.15 4.90
C TYR A 117 -12.50 8.16 4.20
N PHE A 118 -11.96 9.35 3.94
CA PHE A 118 -10.65 9.52 3.31
C PHE A 118 -9.70 10.29 4.22
N PHE A 119 -8.48 9.79 4.42
CA PHE A 119 -7.50 10.44 5.29
C PHE A 119 -6.08 10.37 4.75
N THR A 120 -5.24 11.31 5.19
CA THR A 120 -3.80 11.32 4.89
C THR A 120 -2.98 11.45 6.17
N ILE A 121 -1.92 10.66 6.29
CA ILE A 121 -0.93 10.74 7.37
C ILE A 121 0.46 10.98 6.81
N GLY A 122 1.04 12.13 7.15
CA GLY A 122 2.44 12.44 6.87
C GLY A 122 3.38 11.85 7.92
N THR A 123 4.54 11.33 7.52
CA THR A 123 5.61 11.03 8.47
C THR A 123 6.76 12.02 8.28
N PHE A 124 7.26 12.59 9.37
CA PHE A 124 8.28 13.64 9.32
C PHE A 124 9.30 13.50 10.45
N GLY A 125 10.51 14.03 10.26
CA GLY A 125 11.55 14.12 11.31
C GLY A 125 11.43 15.41 12.12
N ALA A 126 11.67 16.56 11.49
CA ALA A 126 11.79 17.84 12.19
C ALA A 126 10.54 18.73 12.08
N HIS A 127 10.04 19.01 10.87
CA HIS A 127 8.99 20.02 10.64
C HIS A 127 7.98 19.60 9.57
N THR A 128 6.71 20.01 9.74
CA THR A 128 5.59 19.68 8.83
C THR A 128 4.58 20.80 8.66
N THR A 129 4.94 22.03 8.94
CA THR A 129 4.05 23.18 9.18
C THR A 129 2.93 23.38 8.15
N VAL A 130 3.22 23.24 6.86
CA VAL A 130 2.24 23.51 5.78
C VAL A 130 1.60 22.26 5.19
N PHE A 131 2.06 21.08 5.58
CA PHE A 131 1.60 19.81 5.02
C PHE A 131 0.07 19.61 5.11
N PRO A 132 -0.60 19.83 6.26
CA PRO A 132 -2.03 19.60 6.34
C PRO A 132 -2.86 20.54 5.46
N GLU A 133 -2.44 21.80 5.35
CA GLU A 133 -3.12 22.78 4.49
C GLU A 133 -2.94 22.44 3.02
N TYR A 134 -1.71 22.09 2.63
CA TYR A 134 -1.40 21.66 1.27
C TYR A 134 -2.23 20.45 0.87
N GLU A 135 -2.22 19.38 1.67
CA GLU A 135 -2.98 18.15 1.42
C GLU A 135 -4.49 18.41 1.27
N ASN A 136 -5.05 19.25 2.13
CA ASN A 136 -6.47 19.59 2.06
C ASN A 136 -6.83 20.34 0.76
N ASN A 137 -5.98 21.26 0.32
CA ASN A 137 -6.20 22.01 -0.91
C ASN A 137 -5.99 21.12 -2.14
N PHE A 138 -4.93 20.34 -2.15
CA PHE A 138 -4.63 19.39 -3.22
C PHE A 138 -5.73 18.33 -3.40
N ALA A 139 -6.24 17.78 -2.30
CA ALA A 139 -7.35 16.83 -2.34
C ALA A 139 -8.63 17.46 -2.93
N LYS A 140 -8.96 18.69 -2.55
CA LYS A 140 -10.11 19.43 -3.10
C LYS A 140 -10.00 19.66 -4.60
N GLU A 141 -8.81 20.01 -5.10
CA GLU A 141 -8.55 20.20 -6.54
C GLU A 141 -8.80 18.93 -7.33
N HIS A 142 -8.61 17.77 -6.70
CA HIS A 142 -8.84 16.45 -7.32
C HIS A 142 -10.20 15.82 -6.94
N GLY A 143 -11.13 16.62 -6.37
CA GLY A 143 -12.48 16.16 -6.04
C GLY A 143 -12.55 15.20 -4.85
N ILE A 144 -11.51 15.11 -4.03
CA ILE A 144 -11.45 14.24 -2.86
C ILE A 144 -11.88 15.04 -1.62
N LYS A 145 -12.90 14.52 -0.93
CA LYS A 145 -13.30 15.05 0.38
C LYS A 145 -12.40 14.46 1.45
N MET A 146 -11.48 15.26 1.96
CA MET A 146 -10.61 14.85 3.06
C MET A 146 -11.37 14.91 4.39
N ASN A 147 -11.37 13.80 5.14
CA ASN A 147 -12.02 13.71 6.45
C ASN A 147 -11.01 13.92 7.60
N TYR A 148 -9.76 13.50 7.39
CA TYR A 148 -8.72 13.65 8.40
C TYR A 148 -7.34 13.80 7.77
N ILE A 149 -6.56 14.72 8.31
CA ILE A 149 -5.16 14.92 7.94
C ILE A 149 -4.36 15.06 9.23
N SER A 150 -3.28 14.33 9.31
CA SER A 150 -2.34 14.42 10.44
C SER A 150 -0.91 14.14 10.00
N ALA A 151 0.01 14.36 10.91
CA ALA A 151 1.39 13.98 10.71
C ALA A 151 1.96 13.35 11.98
N VAL A 152 2.82 12.35 11.82
CA VAL A 152 3.47 11.61 12.90
C VAL A 152 4.96 11.87 12.84
N GLN A 153 5.53 12.35 13.94
CA GLN A 153 6.96 12.50 14.05
C GLN A 153 7.62 11.12 14.16
N MET A 154 8.65 10.92 13.38
CA MET A 154 9.42 9.68 13.31
C MET A 154 10.91 10.03 13.33
N VAL A 155 11.75 9.03 13.58
CA VAL A 155 13.20 9.22 13.49
C VAL A 155 13.57 9.78 12.12
N ASP A 156 14.36 10.86 12.09
CA ASP A 156 14.85 11.40 10.82
C ASP A 156 15.87 10.44 10.21
N THR A 157 15.66 10.11 8.95
CA THR A 157 16.49 9.14 8.22
C THR A 157 17.27 9.77 7.06
N TYR A 158 17.38 11.11 7.03
CA TYR A 158 18.22 11.81 6.08
C TYR A 158 19.69 11.80 6.52
N LEU A 159 20.30 10.64 6.44
CA LEU A 159 21.64 10.31 6.95
C LEU A 159 22.77 11.26 6.54
N PRO A 160 22.77 11.94 5.38
CA PRO A 160 23.79 12.93 5.07
C PRO A 160 23.83 14.12 6.04
N TYR A 161 22.74 14.38 6.78
CA TYR A 161 22.62 15.50 7.70
C TYR A 161 22.41 15.09 9.16
N PHE A 162 21.79 13.91 9.40
CA PHE A 162 21.42 13.47 10.73
C PHE A 162 22.19 12.21 11.14
N ASP A 163 22.73 12.22 12.33
CA ASP A 163 23.32 11.04 12.96
C ASP A 163 22.19 10.24 13.62
N VAL A 164 21.90 9.06 13.08
CA VAL A 164 20.83 8.18 13.58
C VAL A 164 21.02 7.83 15.06
N ALA A 165 22.27 7.66 15.52
CA ALA A 165 22.50 7.34 16.92
C ALA A 165 22.09 8.50 17.85
N ARG A 166 22.27 9.74 17.40
CA ARG A 166 21.85 10.94 18.10
C ARG A 166 20.33 11.11 18.08
N GLU A 167 19.70 10.88 16.93
CA GLU A 167 18.23 10.95 16.78
C GLU A 167 17.50 9.90 17.64
N LEU A 168 18.09 8.71 17.79
CA LEU A 168 17.52 7.66 18.64
C LEU A 168 17.73 7.91 20.13
N ALA A 169 18.73 8.71 20.50
CA ALA A 169 19.05 9.02 21.90
C ALA A 169 18.13 10.12 22.48
N ASP A 170 17.53 10.94 21.63
CA ASP A 170 16.67 12.08 22.03
C ASP A 170 15.41 12.09 21.10
N PRO A 171 14.47 11.15 21.30
CA PRO A 171 13.29 10.99 20.47
C PRO A 171 12.23 12.08 20.70
#